data_8b6d5a6ea1c37eb59c7e02aedd6d51ed
#
_entry.id   8b6d5a6ea1c37eb59c7e02aedd6d51ed
#
_cell.length_a   1.000
_cell.length_b   1.000
_cell.length_c   1.000
_cell.angle_alpha   90.00
_cell.angle_beta   90.00
_cell.angle_gamma   90.00
#
_symmetry.space_group_name_H-M   'P 1'
#
loop_
_entity.id
_entity.type
_entity.pdbx_description
1 polymer ?
#
loop_
_entity_poly.entity_id
_entity_poly.type
_entity_poly.pdbx_seq_one_letter_code
_entity_poly.pdbx_strand_id
1 'polypeptide(L)'
;MPRSVNSVAAKARRKKIIKQAKGYFGRRKNVHTVAKNAVERGLQYAYRDRRQNKRNFRSLWIQRINAGVRLHGMSYAEFMGKVNAKGIELNRKVLADLAMNNPEAFKAVVDAVK
;
A
#
# COMPACT_ATOMS: atom_id res chain seq x y z
N MET A 1 14.40 48.69 20.97
CA MET A 1 14.26 47.34 21.56
C MET A 1 13.27 46.53 20.75
N PRO A 2 13.70 45.41 20.21
CA PRO A 2 12.77 44.51 19.52
C PRO A 2 11.76 43.94 20.52
N ARG A 3 10.51 43.93 20.12
CA ARG A 3 9.44 43.35 20.94
C ARG A 3 9.11 41.96 20.44
N SER A 4 8.91 41.04 21.37
CA SER A 4 8.36 39.73 21.08
C SER A 4 6.86 39.86 20.88
N VAL A 5 6.43 39.78 19.63
CA VAL A 5 5.00 39.79 19.28
C VAL A 5 4.63 38.47 18.62
N ASN A 6 3.41 38.00 18.82
CA ASN A 6 2.88 36.78 18.25
C ASN A 6 3.67 35.52 18.65
N SER A 7 4.39 35.57 19.78
CA SER A 7 5.23 34.46 20.23
C SER A 7 4.42 33.21 20.54
N VAL A 8 3.23 33.36 21.13
CA VAL A 8 2.37 32.21 21.47
C VAL A 8 1.93 31.48 20.21
N ALA A 9 1.45 32.22 19.20
CA ALA A 9 1.01 31.63 17.94
C ALA A 9 2.16 30.96 17.18
N ALA A 10 3.32 31.64 17.13
CA ALA A 10 4.52 31.09 16.46
C ALA A 10 5.00 29.81 17.13
N LYS A 11 5.02 29.80 18.46
CA LYS A 11 5.42 28.62 19.24
C LYS A 11 4.45 27.46 19.02
N ALA A 12 3.15 27.75 18.96
CA ALA A 12 2.14 26.73 18.70
C ALA A 12 2.32 26.09 17.32
N ARG A 13 2.61 26.88 16.28
CA ARG A 13 2.87 26.37 14.94
C ARG A 13 4.10 25.46 14.90
N ARG A 14 5.18 25.86 15.59
CA ARG A 14 6.40 25.05 15.66
C ARG A 14 6.15 23.73 16.40
N LYS A 15 5.45 23.78 17.52
CA LYS A 15 5.12 22.59 18.30
C LYS A 15 4.25 21.61 17.51
N LYS A 16 3.34 22.13 16.70
CA LYS A 16 2.48 21.30 15.84
C LYS A 16 3.32 20.46 14.88
N ILE A 17 4.31 21.07 14.23
CA ILE A 17 5.20 20.38 13.31
C ILE A 17 6.06 19.36 14.04
N ILE A 18 6.64 19.74 15.18
CA ILE A 18 7.49 18.85 15.99
C ILE A 18 6.69 17.65 16.49
N LYS A 19 5.42 17.88 16.86
CA LYS A 19 4.53 16.80 17.28
C LYS A 19 4.31 15.77 16.17
N GLN A 20 4.17 16.24 14.93
CA GLN A 20 4.04 15.36 13.77
C GLN A 20 5.32 14.59 13.46
N ALA A 21 6.47 15.10 13.88
CA ALA A 21 7.77 14.49 13.66
C ALA A 21 8.19 13.50 14.75
N LYS A 22 7.32 13.17 15.68
CA LYS A 22 7.63 12.19 16.74
C LYS A 22 8.07 10.87 16.15
N GLY A 23 9.13 10.31 16.72
CA GLY A 23 9.69 9.04 16.28
C GLY A 23 10.70 9.16 15.15
N TYR A 24 10.92 10.34 14.61
CA TYR A 24 11.90 10.53 13.55
C TYR A 24 13.33 10.43 14.09
N PHE A 25 14.23 9.99 13.24
CA PHE A 25 15.61 9.74 13.62
C PHE A 25 16.38 11.03 13.90
N GLY A 26 17.14 11.04 14.98
CA GLY A 26 18.05 12.13 15.33
C GLY A 26 17.36 13.47 15.50
N ARG A 27 17.94 14.49 14.91
CA ARG A 27 17.43 15.86 15.01
C ARG A 27 16.15 16.11 14.23
N ARG A 28 15.74 15.19 13.38
CA ARG A 28 14.51 15.31 12.59
C ARG A 28 13.27 15.34 13.45
N LYS A 29 13.36 14.91 14.70
CA LYS A 29 12.21 14.88 15.63
C LYS A 29 12.08 16.15 16.46
N ASN A 30 13.17 16.89 16.72
CA ASN A 30 13.18 17.96 17.71
C ASN A 30 13.73 19.31 17.24
N VAL A 31 14.42 19.36 16.10
CA VAL A 31 14.89 20.61 15.49
C VAL A 31 13.87 21.08 14.46
N HIS A 32 13.25 22.24 14.69
CA HIS A 32 12.11 22.70 13.89
C HIS A 32 12.41 22.76 12.38
N THR A 33 13.53 23.34 11.97
CA THR A 33 13.87 23.48 10.55
C THR A 33 13.98 22.13 9.86
N VAL A 34 14.68 21.20 10.50
CA VAL A 34 14.87 19.85 9.98
C VAL A 34 13.57 19.06 10.05
N ALA A 35 12.85 19.16 11.17
CA ALA A 35 11.56 18.49 11.37
C ALA A 35 10.54 18.93 10.32
N LYS A 36 10.48 20.22 10.00
CA LYS A 36 9.58 20.76 8.99
C LYS A 36 9.82 20.10 7.63
N ASN A 37 11.06 20.06 7.19
CA ASN A 37 11.43 19.44 5.93
C ASN A 37 11.11 17.94 5.92
N ALA A 38 11.40 17.24 7.02
CA ALA A 38 11.13 15.81 7.14
C ALA A 38 9.64 15.51 7.11
N VAL A 39 8.82 16.31 7.82
CA VAL A 39 7.36 16.15 7.84
C VAL A 39 6.76 16.40 6.45
N GLU A 40 7.16 17.48 5.79
CA GLU A 40 6.68 17.82 4.45
C GLU A 40 7.00 16.72 3.46
N ARG A 41 8.24 16.20 3.49
CA ARG A 41 8.64 15.07 2.65
C ARG A 41 7.84 13.82 2.96
N GLY A 42 7.63 13.53 4.24
CA GLY A 42 6.83 12.40 4.68
C GLY A 42 5.41 12.46 4.16
N LEU A 43 4.79 13.64 4.18
CA LEU A 43 3.44 13.84 3.65
C LEU A 43 3.38 13.65 2.14
N GLN A 44 4.39 14.14 1.41
CA GLN A 44 4.49 13.94 -0.03
C GLN A 44 4.64 12.46 -0.37
N TYR A 45 5.49 11.75 0.37
CA TYR A 45 5.67 10.32 0.19
C TYR A 45 4.40 9.55 0.53
N ALA A 46 3.69 9.95 1.59
CA ALA A 46 2.42 9.32 1.95
C ALA A 46 1.39 9.45 0.82
N TYR A 47 1.29 10.62 0.20
CA TYR A 47 0.39 10.84 -0.94
C TYR A 47 0.76 9.93 -2.10
N ARG A 48 2.03 9.93 -2.48
CA ARG A 48 2.53 9.10 -3.58
C ARG A 48 2.33 7.62 -3.29
N ASP A 49 2.68 7.19 -2.07
CA ASP A 49 2.68 5.77 -1.72
C ASP A 49 1.27 5.21 -1.54
N ARG A 50 0.29 6.04 -1.17
CA ARG A 50 -1.11 5.60 -1.19
C ARG A 50 -1.56 5.21 -2.60
N ARG A 51 -1.03 5.88 -3.63
CA ARG A 51 -1.31 5.52 -5.03
C ARG A 51 -0.53 4.29 -5.45
N GLN A 52 0.71 4.17 -5.01
CA GLN A 52 1.52 2.98 -5.27
C GLN A 52 1.03 1.74 -4.52
N ASN A 53 0.37 1.93 -3.38
CA ASN A 53 -0.15 0.84 -2.57
C ASN A 53 -1.09 -0.07 -3.38
N LYS A 54 -1.93 0.52 -4.20
CA LYS A 54 -2.84 -0.23 -5.08
C LYS A 54 -2.07 -1.12 -6.05
N ARG A 55 -0.99 -0.59 -6.63
CA ARG A 55 -0.14 -1.34 -7.56
C ARG A 55 0.60 -2.46 -6.86
N ASN A 56 1.09 -2.19 -5.66
CA ASN A 56 1.84 -3.17 -4.88
C ASN A 56 0.95 -4.35 -4.48
N PHE A 57 -0.27 -4.08 -4.03
CA PHE A 57 -1.22 -5.14 -3.70
C PHE A 57 -1.63 -5.94 -4.93
N ARG A 58 -1.83 -5.29 -6.07
CA ARG A 58 -2.13 -5.99 -7.30
C ARG A 58 -1.00 -6.95 -7.69
N SER A 59 0.26 -6.52 -7.56
CA SER A 59 1.41 -7.38 -7.81
C SER A 59 1.42 -8.58 -6.86
N LEU A 60 1.10 -8.37 -5.60
CA LEU A 60 1.02 -9.43 -4.60
C LEU A 60 -0.08 -10.44 -4.96
N TRP A 61 -1.26 -9.95 -5.37
CA TRP A 61 -2.35 -10.83 -5.78
C TRP A 61 -1.96 -11.69 -6.97
N ILE A 62 -1.29 -11.09 -7.95
CA ILE A 62 -0.81 -11.81 -9.13
C ILE A 62 0.16 -12.92 -8.72
N GLN A 63 1.09 -12.64 -7.81
CA GLN A 63 2.03 -13.64 -7.33
C GLN A 63 1.33 -14.80 -6.63
N ARG A 64 0.35 -14.50 -5.79
CA ARG A 64 -0.42 -15.52 -5.07
C ARG A 64 -1.24 -16.38 -6.02
N ILE A 65 -1.91 -15.77 -6.99
CA ILE A 65 -2.68 -16.49 -8.01
C ILE A 65 -1.75 -17.39 -8.83
N ASN A 66 -0.62 -16.86 -9.26
CA ASN A 66 0.35 -17.60 -10.04
C ASN A 66 0.86 -18.84 -9.28
N ALA A 67 1.21 -18.66 -8.01
CA ALA A 67 1.64 -19.78 -7.17
C ALA A 67 0.55 -20.84 -7.06
N GLY A 68 -0.70 -20.40 -6.86
CA GLY A 68 -1.84 -21.32 -6.74
C GLY A 68 -2.12 -22.10 -8.01
N VAL A 69 -2.14 -21.42 -9.16
CA VAL A 69 -2.45 -22.09 -10.44
C VAL A 69 -1.34 -23.01 -10.91
N ARG A 70 -0.10 -22.74 -10.55
CA ARG A 70 1.02 -23.62 -10.90
C ARG A 70 0.91 -24.99 -10.22
N LEU A 71 0.29 -25.05 -9.05
CA LEU A 71 -0.02 -26.32 -8.40
C LEU A 71 -0.99 -27.18 -9.23
N HIS A 72 -1.75 -26.56 -10.11
CA HIS A 72 -2.71 -27.22 -10.99
C HIS A 72 -2.23 -27.33 -12.44
N GLY A 73 -0.95 -27.06 -12.67
CA GLY A 73 -0.32 -27.22 -13.98
C GLY A 73 -0.57 -26.10 -14.97
N MET A 74 -0.99 -24.92 -14.52
CA MET A 74 -1.27 -23.78 -15.38
C MET A 74 -0.35 -22.60 -15.02
N SER A 75 -0.11 -21.72 -15.99
CA SER A 75 0.53 -20.43 -15.74
C SER A 75 -0.52 -19.37 -15.42
N TYR A 76 -0.09 -18.27 -14.84
CA TYR A 76 -0.98 -17.15 -14.54
C TYR A 76 -1.66 -16.61 -15.81
N ALA A 77 -0.89 -16.42 -16.87
CA ALA A 77 -1.40 -15.88 -18.14
C ALA A 77 -2.50 -16.76 -18.72
N GLU A 78 -2.28 -18.06 -18.75
CA GLU A 78 -3.26 -19.04 -19.22
C GLU A 78 -4.53 -19.02 -18.39
N PHE A 79 -4.38 -19.00 -17.06
CA PHE A 79 -5.50 -19.00 -16.13
C PHE A 79 -6.34 -17.75 -16.29
N MET A 80 -5.73 -16.56 -16.30
CA MET A 80 -6.46 -15.30 -16.43
C MET A 80 -7.11 -15.16 -17.80
N GLY A 81 -6.45 -15.65 -18.85
CA GLY A 81 -7.05 -15.69 -20.19
C GLY A 81 -8.31 -16.54 -20.22
N LYS A 82 -8.27 -17.70 -19.59
CA LYS A 82 -9.41 -18.62 -19.52
C LYS A 82 -10.54 -18.07 -18.66
N VAL A 83 -10.21 -17.44 -17.53
CA VAL A 83 -11.20 -16.78 -16.67
C VAL A 83 -11.96 -15.69 -17.44
N ASN A 84 -11.24 -14.87 -18.18
CA ASN A 84 -11.86 -13.82 -18.99
C ASN A 84 -12.69 -14.39 -20.13
N ALA A 85 -12.21 -15.44 -20.79
CA ALA A 85 -12.92 -16.10 -21.88
C ALA A 85 -14.23 -16.74 -21.40
N LYS A 86 -14.27 -17.26 -20.19
CA LYS A 86 -15.46 -17.85 -19.59
C LYS A 86 -16.42 -16.81 -19.01
N GLY A 87 -16.03 -15.53 -18.98
CA GLY A 87 -16.85 -14.46 -18.43
C GLY A 87 -17.00 -14.49 -16.92
N ILE A 88 -16.07 -15.12 -16.22
CA ILE A 88 -16.09 -15.17 -14.75
C ILE A 88 -15.70 -13.81 -14.20
N GLU A 89 -16.56 -13.19 -13.39
CA GLU A 89 -16.38 -11.86 -12.85
C GLU A 89 -15.75 -11.88 -11.46
N LEU A 90 -14.67 -12.63 -11.29
CA LEU A 90 -13.88 -12.61 -10.06
C LEU A 90 -12.63 -11.75 -10.28
N ASN A 91 -12.42 -10.79 -9.39
CA ASN A 91 -11.22 -9.95 -9.48
C ASN A 91 -10.01 -10.66 -8.87
N ARG A 92 -8.83 -10.09 -9.11
CA ARG A 92 -7.58 -10.69 -8.65
C ARG A 92 -7.47 -10.75 -7.13
N LYS A 93 -8.04 -9.78 -6.43
CA LYS A 93 -8.06 -9.77 -4.96
C LYS A 93 -8.77 -11.00 -4.41
N VAL A 94 -9.97 -11.28 -4.93
CA VAL A 94 -10.79 -12.43 -4.50
C VAL A 94 -10.09 -13.73 -4.87
N LEU A 95 -9.56 -13.84 -6.08
CA LEU A 95 -8.86 -15.05 -6.52
C LEU A 95 -7.61 -15.33 -5.68
N ALA A 96 -6.86 -14.29 -5.32
CA ALA A 96 -5.69 -14.43 -4.47
C ALA A 96 -6.07 -14.89 -3.06
N ASP A 97 -7.17 -14.37 -2.53
CA ASP A 97 -7.68 -14.75 -1.22
C ASP A 97 -8.11 -16.21 -1.21
N LEU A 98 -8.82 -16.66 -2.25
CA LEU A 98 -9.22 -18.06 -2.39
C LEU A 98 -8.01 -18.99 -2.50
N ALA A 99 -7.00 -18.58 -3.25
CA ALA A 99 -5.79 -19.37 -3.43
C ALA A 99 -5.04 -19.60 -2.12
N MET A 100 -5.06 -18.62 -1.23
CA MET A 100 -4.34 -18.67 0.04
C MET A 100 -5.17 -19.28 1.15
N ASN A 101 -6.41 -18.84 1.30
CA ASN A 101 -7.24 -19.18 2.47
C ASN A 101 -8.28 -20.28 2.22
N ASN A 102 -8.64 -20.52 0.96
CA ASN A 102 -9.64 -21.55 0.61
C ASN A 102 -9.21 -22.29 -0.66
N PRO A 103 -8.20 -23.17 -0.55
CA PRO A 103 -7.67 -23.91 -1.73
C PRO A 103 -8.72 -24.73 -2.46
N GLU A 104 -9.71 -25.27 -1.76
CA GLU A 104 -10.77 -26.07 -2.38
C GLU A 104 -11.64 -25.24 -3.33
N ALA A 105 -12.05 -24.03 -2.89
CA ALA A 105 -12.81 -23.12 -3.74
C ALA A 105 -11.98 -22.64 -4.91
N PHE A 106 -10.70 -22.39 -4.70
CA PHE A 106 -9.78 -22.00 -5.77
C PHE A 106 -9.63 -23.13 -6.81
N LYS A 107 -9.49 -24.36 -6.34
CA LYS A 107 -9.44 -25.51 -7.22
C LYS A 107 -10.70 -25.63 -8.07
N ALA A 108 -11.86 -25.39 -7.48
CA ALA A 108 -13.14 -25.41 -8.20
C ALA A 108 -13.14 -24.37 -9.34
N VAL A 109 -12.60 -23.18 -9.10
CA VAL A 109 -12.47 -22.16 -10.14
C VAL A 109 -11.52 -22.62 -11.25
N VAL A 110 -10.38 -23.19 -10.89
CA VAL A 110 -9.41 -23.71 -11.85
C VAL A 110 -10.04 -24.80 -12.71
N ASP A 111 -10.76 -25.73 -12.11
CA ASP A 111 -11.41 -26.82 -12.83
C ASP A 111 -12.52 -26.31 -13.76
N ALA A 112 -13.21 -25.25 -13.35
CA ALA A 112 -14.26 -24.64 -14.16
C ALA A 112 -13.74 -23.99 -15.45
N VAL A 113 -12.48 -23.53 -15.45
CA VAL A 113 -11.87 -22.86 -16.61
C VAL A 113 -10.97 -23.77 -17.44
N LYS A 114 -10.68 -24.97 -16.99
CA LYS A 114 -9.86 -25.94 -17.73
C LYS A 114 -10.48 -26.36 -19.06
#